data_324840e5b356453dcf1484eb5016fb7e
#
_entry.id   324840e5b356453dcf1484eb5016fb7e
#
_cell.length_a   1.000
_cell.length_b   1.000
_cell.length_c   1.000
_cell.angle_alpha   90.00
_cell.angle_beta   90.00
_cell.angle_gamma   90.00
#
_symmetry.space_group_name_H-M   'P 1'
#
loop_
_entity.id
_entity.type
_entity.pdbx_description
1 polymer ?
#
loop_
_entity_poly.entity_id
_entity_poly.type
_entity_poly.pdbx_seq_one_letter_code
_entity_poly.pdbx_strand_id
1 'polypeptide(L)'
;MSTKSTGGKRSAEHVVKDIRRATRRHFSSEDKIRIVLDGLRGEDSIAELCRKEGIAQSLYYTWSKEFLEAGKRRLAGDTARAATTGEVQDLRRETRALKEAVADLTLENRLLKKKHDRGWGRRRMRYPASEKLEIIRMIEQSHVPAKKTLDQLGIARRTFYRWYDRYLEGGLEALEDRPSRPSRVWNRIGDNIQAQIIELALEQSELSPRELAVRFTDEKRYFVSEATVYRLLKAHDLITSPAFVVIKAADEFKDKTTRPNEMWQTDFTYFKIIGWGWVYLSTVLDDFSRYIIAWKLCTTMRAEDVTDTLELALTASGCDSARVLHKPKLLSDNGPSYIAAELAEWIGANGMSHVRGAPLHPQTQGKIERWHQTLKNRILLENYFLPGDLEHQIEAFVEHYNHRRYHESLGNVTPADAYFGRASAIIEQRERIKRQTIQFRRLQHRKLAA
;
A
#
# COMPACT_ATOMS: atom_id res chain seq x y z
N MET A 1 -65.25 15.58 28.48
CA MET A 1 -64.27 14.49 28.87
C MET A 1 -62.93 14.86 28.33
N SER A 2 -61.99 15.02 29.24
CA SER A 2 -60.70 15.67 29.08
C SER A 2 -59.70 14.74 28.43
N THR A 3 -59.06 15.18 27.33
CA THR A 3 -57.90 14.48 26.74
C THR A 3 -56.62 15.07 27.31
N LYS A 4 -55.90 14.30 28.12
CA LYS A 4 -54.60 14.63 28.65
C LYS A 4 -53.52 14.56 27.56
N SER A 5 -52.91 15.71 27.29
CA SER A 5 -51.66 15.83 26.54
C SER A 5 -50.50 15.27 27.39
N THR A 6 -49.85 14.22 26.93
CA THR A 6 -48.58 13.68 27.48
C THR A 6 -47.41 14.46 26.90
N GLY A 7 -46.99 15.51 27.61
CA GLY A 7 -45.75 16.21 27.33
C GLY A 7 -44.55 15.34 27.74
N GLY A 8 -43.85 14.74 26.75
CA GLY A 8 -42.60 14.01 26.97
C GLY A 8 -41.53 14.97 27.51
N LYS A 9 -40.98 14.70 28.69
CA LYS A 9 -39.85 15.42 29.30
C LYS A 9 -38.64 15.29 28.34
N ARG A 10 -38.19 16.39 27.74
CA ARG A 10 -36.97 16.49 26.98
C ARG A 10 -35.78 16.16 27.91
N SER A 11 -34.86 15.29 27.48
CA SER A 11 -33.65 14.95 28.23
C SER A 11 -32.84 16.22 28.55
N ALA A 12 -32.31 16.32 29.76
CA ALA A 12 -31.43 17.42 30.19
C ALA A 12 -30.28 17.72 29.22
N GLU A 13 -29.77 16.69 28.56
CA GLU A 13 -28.75 16.82 27.49
C GLU A 13 -29.25 17.60 26.28
N HIS A 14 -30.51 17.41 25.86
CA HIS A 14 -31.12 18.20 24.77
C HIS A 14 -31.29 19.66 25.13
N VAL A 15 -31.70 19.93 26.34
CA VAL A 15 -31.88 21.33 26.83
C VAL A 15 -30.52 22.02 26.93
N VAL A 16 -29.45 21.33 27.41
CA VAL A 16 -28.11 21.89 27.48
C VAL A 16 -27.52 22.08 26.05
N LYS A 17 -27.80 21.18 25.10
CA LYS A 17 -27.41 21.36 23.68
C LYS A 17 -28.13 22.56 23.05
N ASP A 18 -29.40 22.74 23.33
CA ASP A 18 -30.19 23.88 22.79
C ASP A 18 -29.73 25.21 23.40
N ILE A 19 -29.43 25.26 24.70
CA ILE A 19 -28.84 26.44 25.37
C ILE A 19 -27.47 26.76 24.77
N ARG A 20 -26.59 25.76 24.61
CA ARG A 20 -25.25 25.93 23.96
C ARG A 20 -25.37 26.39 22.49
N ARG A 21 -26.43 26.02 21.78
CA ARG A 21 -26.70 26.45 20.41
C ARG A 21 -27.21 27.90 20.36
N ALA A 22 -28.07 28.28 21.28
CA ALA A 22 -28.64 29.64 21.38
C ALA A 22 -27.60 30.68 21.87
N THR A 23 -26.62 30.25 22.68
CA THR A 23 -25.54 31.12 23.21
C THR A 23 -24.28 31.14 22.35
N ARG A 24 -24.24 30.43 21.24
CA ARG A 24 -23.10 30.41 20.32
C ARG A 24 -22.96 31.74 19.60
N ARG A 25 -21.95 32.53 20.00
CA ARG A 25 -21.62 33.79 19.35
C ARG A 25 -21.27 33.52 17.88
N HIS A 26 -21.98 34.11 16.94
CA HIS A 26 -21.67 34.02 15.52
C HIS A 26 -20.71 35.14 15.15
N PHE A 27 -19.54 34.79 14.65
CA PHE A 27 -18.57 35.74 14.12
C PHE A 27 -18.77 35.87 12.61
N SER A 28 -18.82 37.11 12.12
CA SER A 28 -18.82 37.39 10.68
C SER A 28 -17.52 36.98 10.04
N SER A 29 -17.45 36.85 8.73
CA SER A 29 -16.22 36.61 7.99
C SER A 29 -15.20 37.72 8.24
N GLU A 30 -15.65 38.95 8.36
CA GLU A 30 -14.82 40.12 8.62
C GLU A 30 -14.21 40.08 10.01
N ASP A 31 -14.98 39.70 11.03
CA ASP A 31 -14.46 39.53 12.39
C ASP A 31 -13.42 38.44 12.47
N LYS A 32 -13.63 37.31 11.82
CA LYS A 32 -12.66 36.20 11.78
C LYS A 32 -11.35 36.64 11.14
N ILE A 33 -11.43 37.37 10.01
CA ILE A 33 -10.26 37.88 9.30
C ILE A 33 -9.52 38.89 10.19
N ARG A 34 -10.22 39.81 10.84
CA ARG A 34 -9.65 40.80 11.76
C ARG A 34 -8.88 40.09 12.88
N ILE A 35 -9.50 39.16 13.57
CA ILE A 35 -8.90 38.41 14.68
C ILE A 35 -7.65 37.63 14.21
N VAL A 36 -7.71 37.03 13.03
CA VAL A 36 -6.55 36.32 12.47
C VAL A 36 -5.41 37.29 12.14
N LEU A 37 -5.72 38.44 11.55
CA LEU A 37 -4.72 39.47 11.22
C LEU A 37 -4.09 40.06 12.47
N ASP A 38 -4.86 40.33 13.52
CA ASP A 38 -4.35 40.84 14.80
C ASP A 38 -3.39 39.82 15.45
N GLY A 39 -3.72 38.52 15.40
CA GLY A 39 -2.82 37.49 15.89
C GLY A 39 -1.57 37.29 15.03
N LEU A 40 -1.63 37.56 13.72
CA LEU A 40 -0.45 37.52 12.84
C LEU A 40 0.46 38.74 12.99
N ARG A 41 -0.07 39.89 13.44
CA ARG A 41 0.75 41.09 13.79
C ARG A 41 1.61 40.88 15.03
N GLY A 42 1.20 40.01 15.94
CA GLY A 42 2.00 39.61 17.09
C GLY A 42 2.10 40.66 18.19
N GLU A 43 1.21 41.65 18.22
CA GLU A 43 1.15 42.69 19.25
C GLU A 43 0.71 42.12 20.62
N ASP A 44 -0.24 41.19 20.59
CA ASP A 44 -0.70 40.42 21.76
C ASP A 44 -0.33 38.93 21.58
N SER A 45 -0.13 38.22 22.68
CA SER A 45 -0.01 36.76 22.60
C SER A 45 -1.33 36.14 22.14
N ILE A 46 -1.28 35.05 21.37
CA ILE A 46 -2.49 34.37 20.87
C ILE A 46 -3.44 33.99 22.03
N ALA A 47 -2.89 33.66 23.20
CA ALA A 47 -3.66 33.33 24.38
C ALA A 47 -4.40 34.57 24.92
N GLU A 48 -3.80 35.75 24.87
CA GLU A 48 -4.40 37.02 25.29
C GLU A 48 -5.45 37.51 24.31
N LEU A 49 -5.17 37.46 23.02
CA LEU A 49 -6.09 37.79 21.95
C LEU A 49 -7.36 36.92 22.05
N CYS A 50 -7.20 35.61 22.24
CA CYS A 50 -8.32 34.70 22.40
C CYS A 50 -9.16 34.98 23.66
N ARG A 51 -8.54 35.42 24.75
CA ARG A 51 -9.24 35.86 25.97
C ARG A 51 -10.00 37.15 25.74
N LYS A 52 -9.42 38.16 25.07
CA LYS A 52 -10.06 39.43 24.74
C LYS A 52 -11.29 39.23 23.84
N GLU A 53 -11.17 38.38 22.83
CA GLU A 53 -12.25 38.13 21.87
C GLU A 53 -13.25 37.05 22.33
N GLY A 54 -12.97 36.37 23.45
CA GLY A 54 -13.86 35.35 24.01
C GLY A 54 -13.96 34.06 23.16
N ILE A 55 -12.87 33.69 22.51
CA ILE A 55 -12.79 32.51 21.65
C ILE A 55 -11.79 31.47 22.19
N ALA A 56 -11.99 30.20 21.82
CA ALA A 56 -11.02 29.17 22.14
C ALA A 56 -9.81 29.26 21.17
N GLN A 57 -8.60 29.00 21.67
CA GLN A 57 -7.37 29.00 20.87
C GLN A 57 -7.47 28.05 19.64
N SER A 58 -8.09 26.90 19.82
CA SER A 58 -8.33 25.94 18.71
C SER A 58 -9.11 26.57 17.56
N LEU A 59 -10.05 27.46 17.88
CA LEU A 59 -10.88 28.14 16.87
C LEU A 59 -10.06 29.19 16.11
N TYR A 60 -9.17 29.92 16.80
CA TYR A 60 -8.21 30.83 16.18
C TYR A 60 -7.31 30.11 15.17
N TYR A 61 -6.70 28.99 15.58
CA TYR A 61 -5.83 28.22 14.69
C TYR A 61 -6.57 27.64 13.49
N THR A 62 -7.82 27.25 13.65
CA THR A 62 -8.66 26.79 12.53
C THR A 62 -8.89 27.92 11.52
N TRP A 63 -9.29 29.11 11.99
CA TRP A 63 -9.49 30.27 11.12
C TRP A 63 -8.20 30.76 10.47
N SER A 64 -7.10 30.78 11.21
CA SER A 64 -5.77 31.16 10.68
C SER A 64 -5.33 30.21 9.56
N LYS A 65 -5.51 28.92 9.74
CA LYS A 65 -5.22 27.92 8.70
C LYS A 65 -6.08 28.12 7.46
N GLU A 66 -7.40 28.27 7.63
CA GLU A 66 -8.33 28.49 6.52
C GLU A 66 -8.00 29.78 5.75
N PHE A 67 -7.67 30.87 6.47
CA PHE A 67 -7.30 32.15 5.89
C PHE A 67 -6.00 32.05 5.06
N LEU A 68 -4.97 31.41 5.59
CA LEU A 68 -3.69 31.22 4.91
C LEU A 68 -3.82 30.28 3.69
N GLU A 69 -4.61 29.22 3.79
CA GLU A 69 -4.89 28.32 2.66
C GLU A 69 -5.68 29.02 1.55
N ALA A 70 -6.69 29.81 1.91
CA ALA A 70 -7.45 30.61 0.96
C ALA A 70 -6.56 31.67 0.28
N GLY A 71 -5.70 32.33 1.06
CA GLY A 71 -4.71 33.28 0.55
C GLY A 71 -3.72 32.63 -0.43
N LYS A 72 -3.17 31.48 -0.11
CA LYS A 72 -2.30 30.70 -1.01
C LYS A 72 -2.97 30.37 -2.34
N ARG A 73 -4.22 29.87 -2.31
CA ARG A 73 -4.98 29.58 -3.53
C ARG A 73 -5.20 30.83 -4.39
N ARG A 74 -5.53 31.95 -3.76
CA ARG A 74 -5.74 33.21 -4.47
C ARG A 74 -4.48 33.78 -5.09
N LEU A 75 -3.36 33.71 -4.37
CA LEU A 75 -2.04 34.16 -4.85
C LEU A 75 -1.44 33.22 -5.91
N ALA A 76 -1.81 31.95 -5.88
CA ALA A 76 -1.40 30.97 -6.92
C ALA A 76 -2.13 31.19 -8.26
N GLY A 77 -3.02 32.15 -8.37
CA GLY A 77 -3.72 32.46 -9.62
C GLY A 77 -4.92 31.55 -9.91
N ASP A 78 -5.35 30.77 -8.93
CA ASP A 78 -6.55 29.93 -9.03
C ASP A 78 -7.80 30.81 -8.97
N THR A 79 -8.19 31.33 -10.14
CA THR A 79 -9.36 32.20 -10.36
C THR A 79 -10.65 31.42 -10.50
N ALA A 80 -10.73 30.20 -9.96
CA ALA A 80 -11.97 29.44 -9.96
C ALA A 80 -13.05 30.24 -9.23
N ARG A 81 -13.95 30.83 -10.03
CA ARG A 81 -15.16 31.52 -9.57
C ARG A 81 -15.97 30.57 -8.71
N ALA A 82 -16.22 30.92 -7.47
CA ALA A 82 -17.14 30.17 -6.64
C ALA A 82 -18.51 30.09 -7.34
N ALA A 83 -18.94 28.90 -7.70
CA ALA A 83 -20.22 28.69 -8.37
C ALA A 83 -21.36 29.25 -7.50
N THR A 84 -22.27 29.99 -8.10
CA THR A 84 -23.44 30.51 -7.41
C THR A 84 -24.35 29.34 -6.97
N THR A 85 -25.18 29.57 -5.94
CA THR A 85 -26.09 28.53 -5.42
C THR A 85 -27.02 27.98 -6.51
N GLY A 86 -27.40 28.83 -7.49
CA GLY A 86 -28.18 28.43 -8.66
C GLY A 86 -27.39 27.45 -9.58
N GLU A 87 -26.15 27.79 -9.93
CA GLU A 87 -25.31 26.94 -10.77
C GLU A 87 -25.03 25.57 -10.13
N VAL A 88 -24.86 25.53 -8.80
CA VAL A 88 -24.70 24.26 -8.05
C VAL A 88 -25.98 23.42 -8.09
N GLN A 89 -27.15 24.05 -8.01
CA GLN A 89 -28.45 23.35 -8.12
C GLN A 89 -28.65 22.78 -9.55
N ASP A 90 -28.36 23.58 -10.56
CA ASP A 90 -28.49 23.15 -11.96
C ASP A 90 -27.52 22.03 -12.30
N LEU A 91 -26.24 22.12 -11.87
CA LEU A 91 -25.26 21.04 -12.02
C LEU A 91 -25.67 19.75 -11.29
N ARG A 92 -26.31 19.88 -10.10
CA ARG A 92 -26.84 18.70 -9.39
C ARG A 92 -28.01 18.06 -10.11
N ARG A 93 -28.87 18.89 -10.76
CA ARG A 93 -30.02 18.41 -11.56
C ARG A 93 -29.51 17.71 -12.82
N GLU A 94 -28.57 18.32 -13.52
CA GLU A 94 -27.93 17.75 -14.70
C GLU A 94 -27.16 16.44 -14.36
N THR A 95 -26.41 16.41 -13.25
CA THR A 95 -25.72 15.20 -12.78
C THR A 95 -26.72 14.07 -12.45
N ARG A 96 -27.90 14.41 -11.93
CA ARG A 96 -28.96 13.42 -11.65
C ARG A 96 -29.53 12.87 -12.95
N ALA A 97 -29.85 13.73 -13.91
CA ALA A 97 -30.36 13.35 -15.22
C ALA A 97 -29.33 12.49 -16.01
N LEU A 98 -28.07 12.87 -15.98
CA LEU A 98 -26.98 12.07 -16.58
C LEU A 98 -26.83 10.70 -15.90
N LYS A 99 -26.94 10.61 -14.58
CA LYS A 99 -26.90 9.33 -13.85
C LYS A 99 -28.07 8.42 -14.21
N GLU A 100 -29.27 8.98 -14.37
CA GLU A 100 -30.46 8.26 -14.83
C GLU A 100 -30.26 7.76 -16.28
N ALA A 101 -29.83 8.61 -17.20
CA ALA A 101 -29.53 8.23 -18.57
C ALA A 101 -28.43 7.15 -18.67
N VAL A 102 -27.37 7.24 -17.87
CA VAL A 102 -26.32 6.20 -17.82
C VAL A 102 -26.87 4.90 -17.24
N ALA A 103 -27.77 4.95 -16.25
CA ALA A 103 -28.42 3.75 -15.72
C ALA A 103 -29.29 3.07 -16.76
N ASP A 104 -30.09 3.84 -17.52
CA ASP A 104 -30.93 3.31 -18.58
C ASP A 104 -30.12 2.75 -19.75
N LEU A 105 -29.10 3.46 -20.21
CA LEU A 105 -28.18 2.97 -21.24
C LEU A 105 -27.40 1.73 -20.79
N THR A 106 -27.06 1.64 -19.49
CA THR A 106 -26.39 0.46 -18.93
C THR A 106 -27.32 -0.75 -18.90
N LEU A 107 -28.62 -0.52 -18.59
CA LEU A 107 -29.66 -1.55 -18.66
C LEU A 107 -29.90 -2.01 -20.11
N GLU A 108 -30.02 -1.06 -21.04
CA GLU A 108 -30.17 -1.38 -22.46
C GLU A 108 -28.94 -2.13 -23.04
N ASN A 109 -27.75 -1.70 -22.71
CA ASN A 109 -26.50 -2.40 -23.10
C ASN A 109 -26.42 -3.81 -22.53
N ARG A 110 -26.86 -4.01 -21.28
CA ARG A 110 -26.97 -5.34 -20.67
C ARG A 110 -27.99 -6.21 -21.39
N LEU A 111 -29.14 -5.64 -21.80
CA LEU A 111 -30.15 -6.34 -22.53
C LEU A 111 -29.69 -6.66 -23.98
N LEU A 112 -28.97 -5.75 -24.62
CA LEU A 112 -28.39 -5.96 -25.96
C LEU A 112 -27.24 -6.98 -25.93
N LYS A 113 -26.36 -6.94 -24.94
CA LYS A 113 -25.33 -7.97 -24.73
C LYS A 113 -25.94 -9.35 -24.44
N LYS A 114 -27.08 -9.43 -23.74
CA LYS A 114 -27.84 -10.67 -23.57
C LYS A 114 -28.38 -11.24 -24.91
N LYS A 115 -28.63 -10.39 -25.89
CA LYS A 115 -29.05 -10.86 -27.24
C LYS A 115 -27.90 -11.37 -28.12
N HIS A 116 -26.69 -10.82 -27.93
CA HIS A 116 -25.52 -11.17 -28.75
C HIS A 116 -24.78 -12.43 -28.26
N ASP A 117 -24.84 -12.77 -26.95
CA ASP A 117 -24.15 -13.90 -26.35
C ASP A 117 -24.87 -15.26 -26.47
N ARG A 118 -25.86 -15.37 -27.32
CA ARG A 118 -26.55 -16.67 -27.62
C ARG A 118 -25.68 -17.69 -28.37
N GLY A 119 -24.43 -17.36 -28.66
CA GLY A 119 -23.54 -18.17 -29.50
C GLY A 119 -22.46 -18.97 -28.81
N TRP A 120 -22.13 -18.72 -27.52
CA TRP A 120 -21.00 -19.39 -26.87
C TRP A 120 -21.37 -19.92 -25.48
N GLY A 121 -21.41 -21.23 -25.36
CA GLY A 121 -21.33 -22.08 -24.16
C GLY A 121 -22.13 -21.63 -22.92
N ARG A 122 -23.11 -22.46 -22.52
CA ARG A 122 -23.94 -22.33 -21.31
C ARG A 122 -23.18 -22.01 -20.03
N ARG A 123 -22.68 -20.76 -19.85
CA ARG A 123 -22.35 -20.27 -18.49
C ARG A 123 -23.67 -19.96 -17.79
N ARG A 124 -23.97 -20.67 -16.71
CA ARG A 124 -25.11 -20.39 -15.82
C ARG A 124 -25.04 -18.94 -15.36
N MET A 125 -25.96 -18.12 -15.86
CA MET A 125 -26.09 -16.72 -15.47
C MET A 125 -26.45 -16.64 -14.00
N ARG A 126 -25.65 -15.91 -13.20
CA ARG A 126 -25.96 -15.66 -11.79
C ARG A 126 -26.70 -14.34 -11.69
N TYR A 127 -27.87 -14.35 -11.08
CA TYR A 127 -28.68 -13.16 -10.80
C TYR A 127 -28.35 -12.64 -9.40
N PRO A 128 -28.05 -11.35 -9.20
CA PRO A 128 -27.91 -10.76 -7.86
C PRO A 128 -29.25 -10.79 -7.11
N ALA A 129 -29.23 -10.66 -5.77
CA ALA A 129 -30.40 -10.74 -4.93
C ALA A 129 -31.49 -9.71 -5.32
N SER A 130 -31.10 -8.49 -5.66
CA SER A 130 -31.98 -7.43 -6.14
C SER A 130 -32.71 -7.82 -7.43
N GLU A 131 -32.00 -8.36 -8.42
CA GLU A 131 -32.58 -8.78 -9.69
C GLU A 131 -33.52 -9.99 -9.53
N LYS A 132 -33.18 -10.92 -8.60
CA LYS A 132 -34.10 -12.03 -8.22
C LYS A 132 -35.40 -11.49 -7.62
N LEU A 133 -35.31 -10.49 -6.73
CA LEU A 133 -36.49 -9.87 -6.11
C LEU A 133 -37.37 -9.15 -7.15
N GLU A 134 -36.75 -8.41 -8.08
CA GLU A 134 -37.50 -7.75 -9.17
C GLU A 134 -38.25 -8.74 -10.04
N ILE A 135 -37.62 -9.86 -10.37
CA ILE A 135 -38.25 -10.94 -11.16
C ILE A 135 -39.42 -11.55 -10.36
N ILE A 136 -39.28 -11.76 -9.06
CA ILE A 136 -40.36 -12.27 -8.19
C ILE A 136 -41.54 -11.28 -8.19
N ARG A 137 -41.28 -10.00 -7.92
CA ARG A 137 -42.34 -8.96 -7.91
C ARG A 137 -43.03 -8.80 -9.27
N MET A 138 -42.27 -8.86 -10.35
CA MET A 138 -42.80 -8.80 -11.70
C MET A 138 -43.77 -9.95 -11.97
N ILE A 139 -43.46 -11.15 -11.50
CA ILE A 139 -44.32 -12.33 -11.70
C ILE A 139 -45.54 -12.28 -10.79
N GLU A 140 -45.41 -11.81 -9.54
CA GLU A 140 -46.52 -11.63 -8.59
C GLU A 140 -47.53 -10.58 -9.08
N GLN A 141 -47.05 -9.50 -9.71
CA GLN A 141 -47.90 -8.40 -10.23
C GLN A 141 -48.38 -8.63 -11.64
N SER A 142 -47.90 -9.68 -12.31
CA SER A 142 -48.28 -9.96 -13.69
C SER A 142 -49.62 -10.66 -13.79
N HIS A 143 -50.50 -10.17 -14.66
CA HIS A 143 -51.74 -10.86 -15.05
C HIS A 143 -51.49 -12.05 -16.04
N VAL A 144 -50.24 -12.25 -16.44
CA VAL A 144 -49.82 -13.33 -17.34
C VAL A 144 -49.39 -14.56 -16.55
N PRO A 145 -49.71 -15.80 -16.96
CA PRO A 145 -49.27 -16.98 -16.27
C PRO A 145 -47.75 -17.00 -16.10
N ALA A 146 -47.27 -17.28 -14.88
CA ALA A 146 -45.84 -17.29 -14.51
C ALA A 146 -44.96 -18.09 -15.49
N LYS A 147 -45.49 -19.17 -16.06
CA LYS A 147 -44.83 -19.96 -17.13
C LYS A 147 -44.39 -19.09 -18.29
N LYS A 148 -45.31 -18.29 -18.85
CA LYS A 148 -45.11 -17.51 -20.07
C LYS A 148 -44.08 -16.40 -19.83
N THR A 149 -44.15 -15.74 -18.66
CA THR A 149 -43.20 -14.71 -18.24
C THR A 149 -41.80 -15.29 -18.03
N LEU A 150 -41.69 -16.46 -17.40
CA LEU A 150 -40.40 -17.12 -17.16
C LEU A 150 -39.76 -17.61 -18.46
N ASP A 151 -40.57 -18.11 -19.40
CA ASP A 151 -40.10 -18.55 -20.71
C ASP A 151 -39.56 -17.35 -21.51
N GLN A 152 -40.21 -16.17 -21.43
CA GLN A 152 -39.75 -14.92 -22.04
C GLN A 152 -38.45 -14.41 -21.43
N LEU A 153 -38.29 -14.54 -20.09
CA LEU A 153 -37.08 -14.15 -19.38
C LEU A 153 -35.96 -15.17 -19.55
N GLY A 154 -36.23 -16.37 -20.10
CA GLY A 154 -35.26 -17.45 -20.26
C GLY A 154 -34.85 -18.10 -18.92
N ILE A 155 -35.70 -18.03 -17.92
CA ILE A 155 -35.45 -18.55 -16.56
C ILE A 155 -36.17 -19.89 -16.41
N ALA A 156 -35.43 -20.95 -16.04
CA ALA A 156 -36.00 -22.22 -15.75
C ALA A 156 -36.94 -22.16 -14.51
N ARG A 157 -38.18 -22.71 -14.63
CA ARG A 157 -39.17 -22.70 -13.55
C ARG A 157 -38.61 -23.18 -12.22
N ARG A 158 -37.85 -24.31 -12.22
CA ARG A 158 -37.23 -24.85 -11.01
C ARG A 158 -36.29 -23.84 -10.34
N THR A 159 -35.62 -22.99 -11.11
CA THR A 159 -34.75 -21.95 -10.59
C THR A 159 -35.55 -20.84 -9.95
N PHE A 160 -36.65 -20.40 -10.58
CA PHE A 160 -37.53 -19.39 -10.02
C PHE A 160 -38.20 -19.83 -8.73
N TYR A 161 -38.85 -21.01 -8.70
CA TYR A 161 -39.52 -21.48 -7.49
C TYR A 161 -38.56 -21.69 -6.32
N ARG A 162 -37.34 -22.12 -6.56
CA ARG A 162 -36.29 -22.16 -5.52
C ARG A 162 -35.92 -20.79 -4.97
N TRP A 163 -35.98 -19.72 -5.78
CA TRP A 163 -35.81 -18.36 -5.31
C TRP A 163 -37.03 -17.90 -4.52
N TYR A 164 -38.20 -18.23 -5.02
CA TYR A 164 -39.47 -17.86 -4.42
C TYR A 164 -39.64 -18.48 -3.04
N ASP A 165 -39.35 -19.77 -2.89
CA ASP A 165 -39.35 -20.46 -1.61
C ASP A 165 -38.44 -19.79 -0.60
N ARG A 166 -37.19 -19.45 -1.03
CA ARG A 166 -36.24 -18.71 -0.17
C ARG A 166 -36.75 -17.33 0.21
N TYR A 167 -37.39 -16.64 -0.71
CA TYR A 167 -37.95 -15.32 -0.46
C TYR A 167 -39.08 -15.39 0.58
N LEU A 168 -39.92 -16.40 0.50
CA LEU A 168 -40.98 -16.63 1.47
C LEU A 168 -40.42 -16.99 2.88
N GLU A 169 -39.31 -17.74 2.96
CA GLU A 169 -38.68 -18.13 4.22
C GLU A 169 -37.92 -16.98 4.91
N GLY A 170 -37.21 -16.14 4.18
CA GLY A 170 -36.29 -15.15 4.78
C GLY A 170 -36.12 -13.84 4.02
N GLY A 171 -37.07 -13.47 3.15
CA GLY A 171 -37.07 -12.17 2.47
C GLY A 171 -35.90 -11.96 1.50
N LEU A 172 -35.52 -10.70 1.34
CA LEU A 172 -34.44 -10.31 0.42
C LEU A 172 -33.08 -10.93 0.80
N GLU A 173 -32.77 -11.03 2.07
CA GLU A 173 -31.48 -11.56 2.56
C GLU A 173 -31.30 -13.04 2.20
N ALA A 174 -32.40 -13.82 2.18
CA ALA A 174 -32.36 -15.22 1.78
C ALA A 174 -32.12 -15.44 0.27
N LEU A 175 -32.33 -14.38 -0.54
CA LEU A 175 -32.01 -14.41 -1.98
C LEU A 175 -30.53 -14.23 -2.30
N GLU A 176 -29.72 -13.81 -1.34
CA GLU A 176 -28.29 -13.74 -1.53
C GLU A 176 -27.69 -15.10 -1.89
N ASP A 177 -26.73 -15.09 -2.81
CA ASP A 177 -26.05 -16.32 -3.19
C ASP A 177 -25.17 -16.78 -2.05
N ARG A 178 -25.56 -17.88 -1.41
CA ARG A 178 -24.68 -18.56 -0.46
C ARG A 178 -23.42 -18.98 -1.20
N PRO A 179 -22.22 -18.53 -0.75
CA PRO A 179 -20.99 -18.97 -1.37
C PRO A 179 -20.95 -20.51 -1.32
N SER A 180 -20.76 -21.12 -2.50
CA SER A 180 -20.57 -22.57 -2.59
C SER A 180 -19.27 -22.94 -1.90
N ARG A 181 -19.32 -23.10 -0.58
CA ARG A 181 -18.20 -23.60 0.20
C ARG A 181 -18.34 -25.12 0.26
N PRO A 182 -17.47 -25.88 -0.41
CA PRO A 182 -17.43 -27.32 -0.17
C PRO A 182 -17.17 -27.55 1.31
N SER A 183 -17.94 -28.42 1.95
CA SER A 183 -17.82 -28.73 3.37
C SER A 183 -16.42 -29.27 3.73
N ARG A 184 -15.73 -29.83 2.75
CA ARG A 184 -14.35 -30.35 2.88
C ARG A 184 -13.47 -29.80 1.78
N VAL A 185 -12.47 -29.04 2.17
CA VAL A 185 -11.44 -28.52 1.27
C VAL A 185 -10.12 -29.20 1.62
N TRP A 186 -9.58 -30.00 0.69
CA TRP A 186 -8.35 -30.76 0.91
C TRP A 186 -7.14 -29.88 1.32
N ASN A 187 -7.15 -28.63 0.93
CA ASN A 187 -6.06 -27.69 1.19
C ASN A 187 -6.36 -26.72 2.36
N ARG A 188 -7.38 -27.01 3.18
CA ARG A 188 -7.68 -26.21 4.36
C ARG A 188 -6.55 -26.35 5.38
N ILE A 189 -6.12 -25.22 5.93
CA ILE A 189 -5.15 -25.17 7.02
C ILE A 189 -5.89 -25.46 8.33
N GLY A 190 -5.32 -26.32 9.17
CA GLY A 190 -5.86 -26.64 10.51
C GLY A 190 -5.87 -25.40 11.39
N ASP A 191 -6.81 -25.34 12.33
CA ASP A 191 -7.02 -24.16 13.19
C ASP A 191 -5.79 -23.87 14.07
N ASN A 192 -5.06 -24.89 14.48
CA ASN A 192 -3.81 -24.74 15.22
C ASN A 192 -2.72 -24.01 14.39
N ILE A 193 -2.63 -24.29 13.08
CA ILE A 193 -1.68 -23.61 12.18
C ILE A 193 -2.12 -22.16 11.95
N GLN A 194 -3.45 -21.92 11.86
CA GLN A 194 -3.98 -20.56 11.75
C GLN A 194 -3.61 -19.73 12.98
N ALA A 195 -3.79 -20.29 14.19
CA ALA A 195 -3.42 -19.63 15.44
C ALA A 195 -1.93 -19.25 15.48
N GLN A 196 -1.04 -20.18 15.09
CA GLN A 196 0.41 -19.90 15.05
C GLN A 196 0.79 -18.82 14.03
N ILE A 197 0.08 -18.73 12.89
CA ILE A 197 0.32 -17.65 11.92
C ILE A 197 -0.13 -16.30 12.48
N ILE A 198 -1.24 -16.26 13.19
CA ILE A 198 -1.76 -15.03 13.83
C ILE A 198 -0.79 -14.58 14.93
N GLU A 199 -0.33 -15.51 15.78
CA GLU A 199 0.65 -15.24 16.83
C GLU A 199 1.93 -14.64 16.23
N LEU A 200 2.50 -15.27 15.20
CA LEU A 200 3.67 -14.76 14.50
C LEU A 200 3.43 -13.36 13.90
N ALA A 201 2.22 -13.10 13.39
CA ALA A 201 1.89 -11.79 12.84
C ALA A 201 1.75 -10.70 13.91
N LEU A 202 1.30 -11.05 15.12
CA LEU A 202 1.24 -10.13 16.26
C LEU A 202 2.62 -9.84 16.83
N GLU A 203 3.49 -10.84 16.92
CA GLU A 203 4.88 -10.69 17.35
C GLU A 203 5.70 -9.84 16.36
N GLN A 204 5.38 -9.92 15.08
CA GLN A 204 6.14 -9.31 13.99
C GLN A 204 5.23 -8.51 13.06
N SER A 205 4.59 -7.50 13.62
CA SER A 205 3.61 -6.66 12.94
C SER A 205 4.15 -5.89 11.73
N GLU A 206 5.48 -5.75 11.62
CA GLU A 206 6.15 -5.05 10.51
C GLU A 206 6.26 -5.91 9.24
N LEU A 207 6.09 -7.23 9.35
CA LEU A 207 6.26 -8.12 8.21
C LEU A 207 5.01 -8.15 7.32
N SER A 208 5.26 -8.11 6.02
CA SER A 208 4.20 -8.31 5.03
C SER A 208 3.65 -9.75 5.06
N PRO A 209 2.40 -9.98 4.58
CA PRO A 209 1.85 -11.34 4.50
C PRO A 209 2.74 -12.33 3.74
N ARG A 210 3.51 -11.85 2.76
CA ARG A 210 4.47 -12.64 2.01
C ARG A 210 5.66 -13.04 2.87
N GLU A 211 6.25 -12.08 3.57
CA GLU A 211 7.40 -12.33 4.46
C GLU A 211 7.00 -13.26 5.61
N LEU A 212 5.80 -13.06 6.19
CA LEU A 212 5.24 -13.97 7.19
C LEU A 212 5.06 -15.39 6.66
N ALA A 213 4.57 -15.57 5.43
CA ALA A 213 4.40 -16.88 4.82
C ALA A 213 5.74 -17.61 4.64
N VAL A 214 6.76 -16.88 4.19
CA VAL A 214 8.12 -17.42 4.01
C VAL A 214 8.73 -17.77 5.36
N ARG A 215 8.69 -16.86 6.31
CA ARG A 215 9.25 -17.04 7.65
C ARG A 215 8.58 -18.20 8.39
N PHE A 216 7.26 -18.27 8.34
CA PHE A 216 6.52 -19.41 8.91
C PHE A 216 6.95 -20.73 8.27
N THR A 217 7.14 -20.76 6.95
CA THR A 217 7.59 -21.97 6.23
C THR A 217 8.99 -22.40 6.68
N ASP A 218 9.89 -21.46 6.87
CA ASP A 218 11.28 -21.73 7.28
C ASP A 218 11.35 -22.18 8.75
N GLU A 219 10.63 -21.54 9.66
CA GLU A 219 10.67 -21.82 11.10
C GLU A 219 9.89 -23.08 11.47
N LYS A 220 8.65 -23.18 10.98
CA LYS A 220 7.73 -24.29 11.38
C LYS A 220 7.81 -25.49 10.43
N ARG A 221 8.61 -25.44 9.35
CA ARG A 221 8.72 -26.50 8.34
C ARG A 221 7.37 -26.90 7.73
N TYR A 222 6.45 -25.95 7.65
CA TYR A 222 5.09 -26.13 7.15
C TYR A 222 4.74 -25.03 6.15
N PHE A 223 4.50 -25.42 4.90
CA PHE A 223 4.22 -24.46 3.83
C PHE A 223 2.84 -23.82 3.97
N VAL A 224 2.81 -22.49 3.93
CA VAL A 224 1.60 -21.69 3.74
C VAL A 224 1.81 -20.73 2.56
N SER A 225 0.75 -20.50 1.77
CA SER A 225 0.85 -19.52 0.68
C SER A 225 0.57 -18.12 1.20
N GLU A 226 1.20 -17.12 0.59
CA GLU A 226 0.94 -15.69 0.84
C GLU A 226 -0.56 -15.36 0.81
N ALA A 227 -1.26 -15.83 -0.24
CA ALA A 227 -2.70 -15.61 -0.37
C ALA A 227 -3.52 -16.19 0.78
N THR A 228 -3.03 -17.22 1.47
CA THR A 228 -3.69 -17.80 2.64
C THR A 228 -3.42 -16.95 3.87
N VAL A 229 -2.18 -16.53 4.07
CA VAL A 229 -1.79 -15.62 5.16
C VAL A 229 -2.57 -14.30 5.01
N TYR A 230 -2.58 -13.70 3.82
CA TYR A 230 -3.33 -12.47 3.57
C TYR A 230 -4.81 -12.60 3.93
N ARG A 231 -5.48 -13.69 3.48
CA ARG A 231 -6.90 -13.92 3.79
C ARG A 231 -7.15 -14.13 5.28
N LEU A 232 -6.23 -14.81 5.96
CA LEU A 232 -6.31 -15.04 7.41
C LEU A 232 -6.17 -13.74 8.18
N LEU A 233 -5.14 -12.95 7.90
CA LEU A 233 -4.89 -11.67 8.55
C LEU A 233 -6.02 -10.66 8.28
N LYS A 234 -6.55 -10.65 7.05
CA LYS A 234 -7.71 -9.82 6.70
C LYS A 234 -8.97 -10.22 7.46
N ALA A 235 -9.19 -11.52 7.70
CA ALA A 235 -10.34 -12.01 8.47
C ALA A 235 -10.25 -11.65 9.97
N HIS A 236 -9.07 -11.32 10.46
CA HIS A 236 -8.80 -10.89 11.84
C HIS A 236 -8.50 -9.39 11.95
N ASP A 237 -8.79 -8.61 10.91
CA ASP A 237 -8.56 -7.16 10.84
C ASP A 237 -7.10 -6.71 11.14
N LEU A 238 -6.14 -7.60 10.90
CA LEU A 238 -4.71 -7.36 11.10
C LEU A 238 -4.04 -6.69 9.88
N ILE A 239 -4.77 -6.48 8.77
CA ILE A 239 -4.29 -5.76 7.60
C ILE A 239 -5.05 -4.44 7.51
N THR A 240 -4.37 -3.35 7.81
CA THR A 240 -4.93 -1.99 7.82
C THR A 240 -4.78 -1.25 6.50
N SER A 241 -3.91 -1.71 5.61
CA SER A 241 -3.61 -1.03 4.35
C SER A 241 -4.03 -1.85 3.13
N PRO A 242 -4.61 -1.24 2.08
CA PRO A 242 -4.81 -1.92 0.81
C PRO A 242 -3.45 -2.34 0.25
N ALA A 243 -3.38 -3.55 -0.30
CA ALA A 243 -2.18 -4.03 -0.96
C ALA A 243 -1.79 -3.06 -2.10
N PHE A 244 -0.60 -2.47 -2.02
CA PHE A 244 -0.07 -1.68 -3.11
C PHE A 244 0.17 -2.61 -4.30
N VAL A 245 -0.43 -2.28 -5.43
CA VAL A 245 -0.11 -2.94 -6.70
C VAL A 245 1.28 -2.47 -7.10
N VAL A 246 2.27 -3.29 -6.89
CA VAL A 246 3.63 -3.04 -7.41
C VAL A 246 3.57 -3.25 -8.91
N ILE A 247 3.61 -2.17 -9.67
CA ILE A 247 3.81 -2.23 -11.11
C ILE A 247 5.22 -2.79 -11.32
N LYS A 248 5.32 -3.95 -11.96
CA LYS A 248 6.61 -4.52 -12.34
C LYS A 248 7.28 -3.52 -13.29
N ALA A 249 8.44 -2.98 -12.88
CA ALA A 249 9.29 -2.24 -13.79
C ALA A 249 9.68 -3.18 -14.95
N ALA A 250 9.61 -2.67 -16.16
CA ALA A 250 10.01 -3.43 -17.34
C ALA A 250 11.47 -3.88 -17.19
N ASP A 251 11.74 -5.14 -17.50
CA ASP A 251 13.07 -5.74 -17.47
C ASP A 251 13.88 -5.22 -18.69
N GLU A 252 14.44 -4.03 -18.60
CA GLU A 252 15.17 -3.40 -19.73
C GLU A 252 16.69 -3.68 -19.73
N PHE A 253 17.21 -4.38 -18.74
CA PHE A 253 18.63 -4.76 -18.75
C PHE A 253 18.87 -5.97 -19.65
N LYS A 254 19.61 -5.75 -20.75
CA LYS A 254 20.04 -6.83 -21.66
C LYS A 254 21.04 -7.78 -21.00
N ASP A 255 21.90 -7.27 -20.11
CA ASP A 255 22.95 -8.04 -19.45
C ASP A 255 22.65 -8.13 -17.94
N LYS A 256 21.89 -9.16 -17.55
CA LYS A 256 21.63 -9.41 -16.12
C LYS A 256 22.87 -10.05 -15.49
N THR A 257 23.29 -9.53 -14.33
CA THR A 257 24.33 -10.16 -13.51
C THR A 257 23.92 -11.57 -13.08
N THR A 258 24.87 -12.50 -13.10
CA THR A 258 24.63 -13.93 -12.84
C THR A 258 25.23 -14.41 -11.54
N ARG A 259 26.15 -13.65 -10.96
CA ARG A 259 26.88 -13.99 -9.74
C ARG A 259 27.22 -12.74 -8.91
N PRO A 260 27.49 -12.90 -7.61
CA PRO A 260 27.98 -11.81 -6.77
C PRO A 260 29.31 -11.24 -7.27
N ASN A 261 29.53 -9.97 -6.99
CA ASN A 261 30.76 -9.24 -7.34
C ASN A 261 31.06 -9.18 -8.86
N GLU A 262 30.06 -9.34 -9.69
CA GLU A 262 30.16 -9.12 -11.14
C GLU A 262 30.01 -7.63 -11.47
N MET A 263 29.06 -6.96 -10.82
CA MET A 263 28.82 -5.53 -10.95
C MET A 263 28.35 -4.95 -9.62
N TRP A 264 28.90 -3.81 -9.26
CA TRP A 264 28.48 -3.01 -8.11
C TRP A 264 27.79 -1.74 -8.55
N GLN A 265 26.72 -1.39 -7.89
CA GLN A 265 26.09 -0.08 -8.04
C GLN A 265 26.54 0.83 -6.91
N THR A 266 26.87 2.08 -7.24
CA THR A 266 27.20 3.11 -6.25
C THR A 266 26.40 4.37 -6.53
N ASP A 267 25.95 5.01 -5.46
CA ASP A 267 25.20 6.27 -5.53
C ASP A 267 25.23 6.96 -4.17
N PHE A 268 25.02 8.28 -4.18
CA PHE A 268 24.86 9.08 -2.98
C PHE A 268 23.39 9.31 -2.65
N THR A 269 23.08 9.25 -1.36
CA THR A 269 21.85 9.83 -0.84
C THR A 269 22.16 10.77 0.32
N TYR A 270 21.22 11.63 0.71
CA TYR A 270 21.48 12.68 1.69
C TYR A 270 20.44 12.65 2.82
N PHE A 271 20.90 13.06 4.00
CA PHE A 271 20.10 13.23 5.21
C PHE A 271 20.39 14.59 5.85
N LYS A 272 19.43 15.09 6.62
CA LYS A 272 19.58 16.32 7.37
C LYS A 272 19.70 15.99 8.85
N ILE A 273 20.75 16.52 9.48
CA ILE A 273 20.94 16.45 10.93
C ILE A 273 20.66 17.84 11.51
N ILE A 274 19.75 17.91 12.48
CA ILE A 274 19.33 19.19 13.08
C ILE A 274 20.52 19.80 13.84
N GLY A 275 20.85 21.04 13.49
CA GLY A 275 22.00 21.76 14.06
C GLY A 275 23.35 21.52 13.37
N TRP A 276 23.47 20.47 12.53
CA TRP A 276 24.72 20.13 11.82
C TRP A 276 24.64 20.39 10.30
N GLY A 277 23.45 20.29 9.69
CA GLY A 277 23.26 20.48 8.27
C GLY A 277 23.05 19.18 7.50
N TRP A 278 23.51 19.15 6.24
CA TRP A 278 23.36 18.01 5.35
C TRP A 278 24.57 17.09 5.44
N VAL A 279 24.29 15.79 5.47
CA VAL A 279 25.28 14.70 5.37
C VAL A 279 24.89 13.78 4.23
N TYR A 280 25.88 13.13 3.66
CA TYR A 280 25.73 12.33 2.45
C TYR A 280 26.13 10.89 2.76
N LEU A 281 25.31 9.96 2.35
CA LEU A 281 25.59 8.54 2.46
C LEU A 281 26.04 8.00 1.11
N SER A 282 27.30 7.63 1.03
CA SER A 282 27.84 6.84 -0.08
C SER A 282 27.57 5.37 0.15
N THR A 283 27.07 4.66 -0.85
CA THR A 283 26.68 3.24 -0.73
C THR A 283 27.21 2.43 -1.89
N VAL A 284 27.70 1.23 -1.61
CA VAL A 284 28.08 0.23 -2.62
C VAL A 284 27.20 -1.00 -2.46
N LEU A 285 26.41 -1.29 -3.50
CA LEU A 285 25.44 -2.38 -3.55
C LEU A 285 25.85 -3.39 -4.63
N ASP A 286 25.86 -4.68 -4.30
CA ASP A 286 26.05 -5.76 -5.28
C ASP A 286 24.78 -5.91 -6.16
N ASP A 287 24.95 -5.79 -7.46
CA ASP A 287 23.82 -5.81 -8.41
C ASP A 287 23.06 -7.12 -8.43
N PHE A 288 23.76 -8.25 -8.30
CA PHE A 288 23.15 -9.57 -8.33
C PHE A 288 22.32 -9.83 -7.06
N SER A 289 22.95 -9.74 -5.90
CA SER A 289 22.37 -10.12 -4.60
C SER A 289 21.62 -8.99 -3.91
N ARG A 290 21.84 -7.74 -4.33
CA ARG A 290 21.36 -6.51 -3.65
C ARG A 290 21.94 -6.32 -2.26
N TYR A 291 23.01 -7.04 -1.93
CA TYR A 291 23.73 -6.93 -0.68
C TYR A 291 24.45 -5.58 -0.60
N ILE A 292 24.28 -4.87 0.50
CA ILE A 292 25.04 -3.65 0.76
C ILE A 292 26.42 -4.09 1.27
N ILE A 293 27.43 -3.93 0.41
CA ILE A 293 28.80 -4.38 0.69
C ILE A 293 29.49 -3.41 1.64
N ALA A 294 29.37 -2.12 1.35
CA ALA A 294 29.91 -1.05 2.16
C ALA A 294 29.06 0.21 2.05
N TRP A 295 29.16 1.04 3.05
CA TRP A 295 28.57 2.37 3.08
C TRP A 295 29.43 3.30 3.96
N LYS A 296 29.34 4.59 3.72
CA LYS A 296 30.05 5.62 4.49
C LYS A 296 29.22 6.89 4.58
N LEU A 297 29.13 7.45 5.79
CA LEU A 297 28.52 8.76 6.01
C LEU A 297 29.58 9.84 5.79
N CYS A 298 29.32 10.74 4.86
CA CYS A 298 30.26 11.77 4.41
C CYS A 298 29.69 13.16 4.65
N THR A 299 30.57 14.13 4.82
CA THR A 299 30.19 15.55 4.89
C THR A 299 30.17 16.22 3.52
N THR A 300 30.76 15.58 2.52
CA THR A 300 30.83 16.03 1.14
C THR A 300 30.42 14.92 0.18
N MET A 301 30.31 15.24 -1.11
CA MET A 301 30.12 14.28 -2.20
C MET A 301 31.30 14.38 -3.18
N ARG A 302 32.52 14.19 -2.71
CA ARG A 302 33.71 14.26 -3.54
C ARG A 302 34.10 12.88 -4.08
N ALA A 303 35.00 12.84 -5.05
CA ALA A 303 35.56 11.60 -5.57
C ALA A 303 36.27 10.79 -4.48
N GLU A 304 36.93 11.46 -3.53
CA GLU A 304 37.57 10.83 -2.36
C GLU A 304 36.56 10.05 -1.51
N ASP A 305 35.36 10.60 -1.29
CA ASP A 305 34.31 9.91 -0.50
C ASP A 305 33.84 8.62 -1.22
N VAL A 306 33.85 8.65 -2.56
CA VAL A 306 33.51 7.45 -3.37
C VAL A 306 34.65 6.43 -3.28
N THR A 307 35.90 6.86 -3.46
CA THR A 307 37.07 5.95 -3.42
C THR A 307 37.21 5.28 -2.06
N ASP A 308 37.04 6.02 -0.96
CA ASP A 308 37.04 5.49 0.41
C ASP A 308 35.95 4.42 0.61
N THR A 309 34.73 4.67 0.10
CA THR A 309 33.65 3.69 0.20
C THR A 309 33.92 2.44 -0.64
N LEU A 310 34.55 2.61 -1.81
CA LEU A 310 34.94 1.50 -2.67
C LEU A 310 36.09 0.68 -2.07
N GLU A 311 37.02 1.32 -1.35
CA GLU A 311 38.09 0.62 -0.63
C GLU A 311 37.54 -0.25 0.50
N LEU A 312 36.59 0.30 1.26
CA LEU A 312 35.84 -0.49 2.24
C LEU A 312 35.13 -1.69 1.58
N ALA A 313 34.52 -1.47 0.41
CA ALA A 313 33.82 -2.53 -0.33
C ALA A 313 34.78 -3.60 -0.86
N LEU A 314 35.93 -3.22 -1.38
CA LEU A 314 36.96 -4.16 -1.84
C LEU A 314 37.44 -5.05 -0.69
N THR A 315 37.74 -4.44 0.46
CA THR A 315 38.16 -5.14 1.66
C THR A 315 37.09 -6.08 2.19
N ALA A 316 35.85 -5.59 2.34
CA ALA A 316 34.72 -6.36 2.86
C ALA A 316 34.34 -7.55 1.96
N SER A 317 34.48 -7.39 0.65
CA SER A 317 34.20 -8.45 -0.33
C SER A 317 35.36 -9.43 -0.57
N GLY A 318 36.57 -9.11 -0.10
CA GLY A 318 37.78 -9.81 -0.40
C GLY A 318 38.26 -9.68 -1.86
N CYS A 319 37.65 -8.72 -2.60
CA CYS A 319 38.00 -8.45 -3.98
C CYS A 319 39.35 -7.69 -4.14
N ASP A 320 39.93 -7.20 -3.05
CA ASP A 320 41.26 -6.61 -2.97
C ASP A 320 42.39 -7.66 -3.17
N SER A 321 42.09 -8.91 -2.83
CA SER A 321 43.04 -10.00 -2.91
C SER A 321 43.65 -10.19 -4.32
N ALA A 322 44.95 -10.37 -4.40
CA ALA A 322 45.67 -10.64 -5.63
C ALA A 322 45.25 -11.94 -6.34
N ARG A 323 44.52 -12.83 -5.65
CA ARG A 323 44.01 -14.10 -6.21
C ARG A 323 42.68 -13.91 -6.98
N VAL A 324 42.03 -12.76 -6.87
CA VAL A 324 40.75 -12.49 -7.55
C VAL A 324 41.03 -12.01 -8.97
N LEU A 325 40.79 -12.90 -9.94
CA LEU A 325 41.05 -12.64 -11.38
C LEU A 325 40.02 -11.67 -11.99
N HIS A 326 38.79 -11.62 -11.46
CA HIS A 326 37.69 -10.79 -11.99
C HIS A 326 37.30 -9.74 -10.94
N LYS A 327 37.72 -8.52 -11.18
CA LYS A 327 37.28 -7.37 -10.39
C LYS A 327 35.87 -6.95 -10.78
N PRO A 328 35.05 -6.44 -9.86
CA PRO A 328 33.70 -5.99 -10.17
C PRO A 328 33.70 -4.79 -11.12
N LYS A 329 32.67 -4.70 -11.95
CA LYS A 329 32.39 -3.50 -12.73
C LYS A 329 31.63 -2.51 -11.85
N LEU A 330 32.02 -1.25 -11.85
CA LEU A 330 31.32 -0.20 -11.13
C LEU A 330 30.27 0.42 -12.04
N LEU A 331 29.03 0.50 -11.58
CA LEU A 331 27.94 1.22 -12.23
C LEU A 331 27.56 2.43 -11.38
N SER A 332 27.65 3.61 -11.95
CA SER A 332 27.24 4.88 -11.31
C SER A 332 26.41 5.73 -12.25
N ASP A 333 25.86 6.82 -11.71
CA ASP A 333 25.30 7.93 -12.51
C ASP A 333 26.44 8.76 -13.16
N ASN A 334 26.05 9.88 -13.78
CA ASN A 334 26.95 10.86 -14.36
C ASN A 334 27.19 12.07 -13.44
N GLY A 335 27.07 11.90 -12.13
CA GLY A 335 27.33 12.95 -11.15
C GLY A 335 28.78 13.43 -11.18
N PRO A 336 29.07 14.67 -10.72
CA PRO A 336 30.40 15.25 -10.75
C PRO A 336 31.47 14.38 -10.09
N SER A 337 31.15 13.74 -8.98
CA SER A 337 32.02 12.83 -8.24
C SER A 337 32.42 11.59 -9.04
N TYR A 338 31.53 11.11 -9.91
CA TYR A 338 31.73 9.91 -10.72
C TYR A 338 32.41 10.19 -12.07
N ILE A 339 32.52 11.48 -12.47
CA ILE A 339 33.21 11.88 -13.70
C ILE A 339 34.65 12.31 -13.40
N ALA A 340 34.99 12.51 -12.14
CA ALA A 340 36.30 13.00 -11.72
C ALA A 340 37.45 12.10 -12.20
N ALA A 341 38.55 12.70 -12.65
CA ALA A 341 39.74 12.02 -13.12
C ALA A 341 40.35 11.12 -12.01
N GLU A 342 40.36 11.61 -10.78
CA GLU A 342 40.86 10.90 -9.59
C GLU A 342 40.16 9.56 -9.39
N LEU A 343 38.84 9.52 -9.54
CA LEU A 343 38.10 8.26 -9.46
C LEU A 343 38.45 7.33 -10.62
N ALA A 344 38.62 7.86 -11.83
CA ALA A 344 38.99 7.05 -13.00
C ALA A 344 40.37 6.43 -12.83
N GLU A 345 41.34 7.18 -12.30
CA GLU A 345 42.70 6.68 -11.98
C GLU A 345 42.65 5.60 -10.91
N TRP A 346 41.89 5.81 -9.83
CA TRP A 346 41.71 4.86 -8.75
C TRP A 346 41.10 3.54 -9.24
N ILE A 347 40.04 3.62 -10.08
CA ILE A 347 39.35 2.46 -10.68
C ILE A 347 40.38 1.66 -11.55
N GLY A 348 41.16 2.39 -12.38
CA GLY A 348 42.18 1.79 -13.22
C GLY A 348 43.28 1.10 -12.41
N ALA A 349 43.77 1.75 -11.35
CA ALA A 349 44.80 1.20 -10.46
C ALA A 349 44.33 -0.10 -9.75
N ASN A 350 43.03 -0.21 -9.45
CA ASN A 350 42.45 -1.41 -8.83
C ASN A 350 42.00 -2.48 -9.86
N GLY A 351 42.25 -2.27 -11.15
CA GLY A 351 41.87 -3.23 -12.21
C GLY A 351 40.37 -3.39 -12.41
N MET A 352 39.57 -2.40 -11.95
CA MET A 352 38.14 -2.36 -12.12
C MET A 352 37.76 -1.66 -13.45
N SER A 353 36.51 -1.82 -13.89
CA SER A 353 35.97 -1.10 -15.01
C SER A 353 34.76 -0.27 -14.58
N HIS A 354 34.61 0.91 -15.18
CA HIS A 354 33.52 1.81 -14.87
C HIS A 354 32.49 1.85 -16.00
N VAL A 355 31.24 1.57 -15.66
CA VAL A 355 30.09 1.70 -16.55
C VAL A 355 29.23 2.83 -16.03
N ARG A 356 28.95 3.83 -16.87
CA ARG A 356 28.08 4.95 -16.52
C ARG A 356 26.72 4.75 -17.15
N GLY A 357 25.68 5.14 -16.43
CA GLY A 357 24.32 5.14 -16.96
C GLY A 357 24.21 6.02 -18.20
N ALA A 358 23.46 5.60 -19.22
CA ALA A 358 23.21 6.44 -20.38
C ALA A 358 22.46 7.70 -19.92
N PRO A 359 22.80 8.89 -20.47
CA PRO A 359 22.06 10.12 -20.17
C PRO A 359 20.57 9.93 -20.45
N LEU A 360 19.71 10.36 -19.53
CA LEU A 360 18.24 10.25 -19.59
C LEU A 360 17.64 8.83 -19.48
N HIS A 361 18.41 7.81 -19.06
CA HIS A 361 17.91 6.49 -18.73
C HIS A 361 18.05 6.17 -17.22
N PRO A 362 17.13 6.66 -16.37
CA PRO A 362 17.18 6.47 -14.91
C PRO A 362 17.03 4.99 -14.50
N GLN A 363 16.58 4.13 -15.38
CA GLN A 363 16.30 2.72 -15.07
C GLN A 363 17.56 1.87 -14.80
N THR A 364 18.73 2.37 -15.15
CA THR A 364 20.01 1.65 -15.03
C THR A 364 20.39 1.41 -13.56
N GLN A 365 20.02 2.29 -12.64
CA GLN A 365 20.34 2.23 -11.20
C GLN A 365 19.13 1.93 -10.31
N GLY A 366 18.04 1.45 -10.86
CA GLY A 366 16.79 1.24 -10.12
C GLY A 366 16.87 0.32 -8.89
N LYS A 367 17.98 -0.43 -8.70
CA LYS A 367 18.18 -1.26 -7.51
C LYS A 367 18.71 -0.43 -6.34
N ILE A 368 19.70 0.43 -6.57
CA ILE A 368 20.24 1.32 -5.54
C ILE A 368 19.28 2.46 -5.21
N GLU A 369 18.54 2.98 -6.19
CA GLU A 369 17.48 3.95 -5.96
C GLU A 369 16.39 3.39 -5.03
N ARG A 370 15.97 2.14 -5.28
CA ARG A 370 14.99 1.45 -4.43
C ARG A 370 15.53 1.17 -3.02
N TRP A 371 16.82 0.90 -2.90
CA TRP A 371 17.51 0.81 -1.62
C TRP A 371 17.44 2.15 -0.89
N HIS A 372 17.83 3.25 -1.52
CA HIS A 372 17.78 4.59 -0.93
C HIS A 372 16.34 4.98 -0.52
N GLN A 373 15.35 4.68 -1.36
CA GLN A 373 13.95 4.91 -1.01
C GLN A 373 13.53 4.12 0.24
N THR A 374 13.95 2.86 0.32
CA THR A 374 13.63 1.98 1.45
C THR A 374 14.29 2.47 2.75
N LEU A 375 15.56 2.87 2.66
CA LEU A 375 16.32 3.45 3.77
C LEU A 375 15.68 4.76 4.23
N LYS A 376 15.39 5.69 3.33
CA LYS A 376 14.76 6.97 3.64
C LYS A 376 13.41 6.80 4.31
N ASN A 377 12.59 5.88 3.87
CA ASN A 377 11.29 5.60 4.47
C ASN A 377 11.38 5.17 5.95
N ARG A 378 12.49 4.61 6.37
CA ARG A 378 12.74 4.22 7.77
C ARG A 378 13.45 5.31 8.55
N ILE A 379 14.57 5.80 8.03
CA ILE A 379 15.44 6.76 8.70
C ILE A 379 14.74 8.12 8.90
N LEU A 380 13.94 8.59 7.93
CA LEU A 380 13.25 9.88 8.02
C LEU A 380 12.02 9.89 8.93
N LEU A 381 11.69 8.78 9.58
CA LEU A 381 10.65 8.74 10.61
C LEU A 381 11.10 9.42 11.91
N GLU A 382 12.40 9.55 12.11
CA GLU A 382 13.00 10.14 13.29
C GLU A 382 13.82 11.39 12.93
N ASN A 383 14.05 12.24 13.92
CA ASN A 383 14.91 13.41 13.83
C ASN A 383 16.23 13.10 14.49
N TYR A 384 17.34 13.44 13.82
CA TYR A 384 18.69 13.20 14.32
C TYR A 384 19.35 14.52 14.71
N PHE A 385 20.02 14.54 15.85
CA PHE A 385 20.73 15.70 16.40
C PHE A 385 22.25 15.49 16.42
N LEU A 386 22.71 14.24 16.41
CA LEU A 386 24.12 13.89 16.35
C LEU A 386 24.40 12.99 15.15
N PRO A 387 25.53 13.17 14.44
CA PRO A 387 25.95 12.29 13.35
C PRO A 387 26.03 10.81 13.75
N GLY A 388 26.56 10.52 14.95
CA GLY A 388 26.68 9.15 15.46
C GLY A 388 25.34 8.44 15.65
N ASP A 389 24.27 9.16 16.02
CA ASP A 389 22.94 8.55 16.17
C ASP A 389 22.41 8.11 14.80
N LEU A 390 22.58 8.95 13.78
CA LEU A 390 22.20 8.63 12.41
C LEU A 390 23.03 7.45 11.87
N GLU A 391 24.34 7.44 12.10
CA GLU A 391 25.26 6.38 11.68
C GLU A 391 24.85 5.03 12.30
N HIS A 392 24.57 5.00 13.58
CA HIS A 392 24.12 3.79 14.28
C HIS A 392 22.76 3.27 13.73
N GLN A 393 21.84 4.16 13.44
CA GLN A 393 20.55 3.76 12.83
C GLN A 393 20.71 3.22 11.40
N ILE A 394 21.61 3.81 10.62
CA ILE A 394 21.94 3.30 9.27
C ILE A 394 22.59 1.93 9.38
N GLU A 395 23.55 1.73 10.29
CA GLU A 395 24.20 0.45 10.55
C GLU A 395 23.17 -0.64 10.89
N ALA A 396 22.33 -0.38 11.89
CA ALA A 396 21.27 -1.30 12.29
C ALA A 396 20.31 -1.63 11.13
N PHE A 397 20.00 -0.64 10.31
CA PHE A 397 19.14 -0.84 9.15
C PHE A 397 19.81 -1.66 8.04
N VAL A 398 21.10 -1.42 7.75
CA VAL A 398 21.88 -2.19 6.76
C VAL A 398 21.97 -3.65 7.22
N GLU A 399 22.25 -3.89 8.50
CA GLU A 399 22.27 -5.25 9.07
C GLU A 399 20.92 -5.95 8.89
N HIS A 400 19.82 -5.27 9.24
CA HIS A 400 18.48 -5.80 9.02
C HIS A 400 18.19 -6.06 7.53
N TYR A 401 18.54 -5.14 6.66
CA TYR A 401 18.31 -5.24 5.22
C TYR A 401 19.08 -6.42 4.62
N ASN A 402 20.33 -6.56 4.97
CA ASN A 402 21.20 -7.61 4.44
C ASN A 402 20.83 -9.00 4.95
N HIS A 403 20.50 -9.14 6.23
CA HIS A 403 20.41 -10.44 6.90
C HIS A 403 18.98 -10.88 7.26
N ARG A 404 18.00 -9.96 7.28
CA ARG A 404 16.64 -10.28 7.75
C ARG A 404 15.55 -10.01 6.73
N ARG A 405 15.76 -9.07 5.82
CA ARG A 405 14.73 -8.69 4.85
C ARG A 405 14.70 -9.65 3.67
N TYR A 406 13.53 -10.22 3.38
CA TYR A 406 13.32 -11.05 2.20
C TYR A 406 13.05 -10.23 0.95
N HIS A 407 13.66 -10.61 -0.18
CA HIS A 407 13.48 -9.97 -1.47
C HIS A 407 12.77 -10.89 -2.47
N GLU A 408 11.63 -10.41 -2.99
CA GLU A 408 10.83 -11.17 -3.97
C GLU A 408 11.63 -11.54 -5.22
N SER A 409 12.38 -10.58 -5.74
CA SER A 409 13.21 -10.79 -6.95
C SER A 409 14.35 -11.80 -6.77
N LEU A 410 14.71 -12.12 -5.52
CA LEU A 410 15.71 -13.13 -5.17
C LEU A 410 15.08 -14.47 -4.78
N GLY A 411 13.77 -14.67 -5.04
CA GLY A 411 13.05 -15.86 -4.59
C GLY A 411 12.73 -15.87 -3.09
N ASN A 412 12.53 -14.67 -2.51
CA ASN A 412 12.27 -14.45 -1.08
C ASN A 412 13.40 -14.96 -0.16
N VAL A 413 14.64 -14.83 -0.58
CA VAL A 413 15.81 -14.98 0.29
C VAL A 413 16.36 -13.62 0.69
N THR A 414 17.23 -13.57 1.68
CA THR A 414 17.90 -12.35 2.09
C THR A 414 19.01 -11.97 1.11
N PRO A 415 19.41 -10.69 1.00
CA PRO A 415 20.58 -10.29 0.23
C PRO A 415 21.84 -11.07 0.61
N ALA A 416 22.07 -11.29 1.91
CA ALA A 416 23.20 -12.06 2.41
C ALA A 416 23.15 -13.52 1.94
N ASP A 417 21.99 -14.17 1.90
CA ASP A 417 21.88 -15.54 1.40
C ASP A 417 22.19 -15.63 -0.08
N ALA A 418 21.79 -14.63 -0.86
CA ALA A 418 22.12 -14.57 -2.28
C ALA A 418 23.61 -14.26 -2.49
N TYR A 419 24.18 -13.33 -1.72
CA TYR A 419 25.60 -12.94 -1.83
C TYR A 419 26.56 -14.08 -1.46
N PHE A 420 26.27 -14.79 -0.37
CA PHE A 420 27.08 -15.91 0.10
C PHE A 420 26.74 -17.27 -0.54
N GLY A 421 25.92 -17.29 -1.59
CA GLY A 421 25.62 -18.50 -2.38
C GLY A 421 24.68 -19.50 -1.70
N ARG A 422 23.98 -19.12 -0.62
CA ARG A 422 23.06 -19.99 0.12
C ARG A 422 21.65 -20.07 -0.49
N ALA A 423 21.33 -19.15 -1.41
CA ALA A 423 19.99 -18.98 -1.96
C ALA A 423 19.40 -20.26 -2.58
N SER A 424 20.16 -20.98 -3.42
CA SER A 424 19.70 -22.20 -4.09
C SER A 424 19.29 -23.29 -3.09
N ALA A 425 20.13 -23.53 -2.08
CA ALA A 425 19.85 -24.52 -1.04
C ALA A 425 18.57 -24.19 -0.23
N ILE A 426 18.38 -22.90 0.10
CA ILE A 426 17.20 -22.42 0.82
C ILE A 426 15.94 -22.63 -0.04
N ILE A 427 15.98 -22.25 -1.31
CA ILE A 427 14.85 -22.39 -2.24
C ILE A 427 14.49 -23.87 -2.43
N GLU A 428 15.48 -24.75 -2.66
CA GLU A 428 15.24 -26.18 -2.78
C GLU A 428 14.61 -26.79 -1.52
N GLN A 429 15.10 -26.35 -0.36
CA GLN A 429 14.54 -26.79 0.93
C GLN A 429 13.07 -26.38 1.08
N ARG A 430 12.74 -25.13 0.74
CA ARG A 430 11.34 -24.63 0.77
C ARG A 430 10.44 -25.40 -0.19
N GLU A 431 10.91 -25.71 -1.39
CA GLU A 431 10.18 -26.55 -2.33
C GLU A 431 9.97 -27.98 -1.82
N ARG A 432 10.93 -28.54 -1.10
CA ARG A 432 10.79 -29.85 -0.41
C ARG A 432 9.71 -29.78 0.68
N ILE A 433 9.77 -28.76 1.55
CA ILE A 433 8.76 -28.52 2.60
C ILE A 433 7.38 -28.37 1.98
N LYS A 434 7.25 -27.58 0.92
CA LYS A 434 6.00 -27.35 0.21
C LYS A 434 5.40 -28.66 -0.33
N ARG A 435 6.20 -29.50 -1.00
CA ARG A 435 5.75 -30.82 -1.50
C ARG A 435 5.29 -31.72 -0.36
N GLN A 436 6.07 -31.82 0.72
CA GLN A 436 5.71 -32.60 1.90
C GLN A 436 4.43 -32.12 2.55
N THR A 437 4.27 -30.81 2.75
CA THR A 437 3.06 -30.23 3.35
C THR A 437 1.83 -30.50 2.48
N ILE A 438 1.94 -30.37 1.17
CA ILE A 438 0.83 -30.65 0.24
C ILE A 438 0.44 -32.12 0.27
N GLN A 439 1.41 -33.05 0.29
CA GLN A 439 1.17 -34.48 0.41
C GLN A 439 0.50 -34.83 1.74
N PHE A 440 0.98 -34.26 2.84
CA PHE A 440 0.39 -34.44 4.16
C PHE A 440 -1.08 -34.00 4.20
N ARG A 441 -1.41 -32.82 3.68
CA ARG A 441 -2.78 -32.30 3.61
C ARG A 441 -3.69 -33.24 2.77
N ARG A 442 -3.19 -33.73 1.66
CA ARG A 442 -3.93 -34.69 0.81
C ARG A 442 -4.20 -36.01 1.53
N LEU A 443 -3.22 -36.53 2.26
CA LEU A 443 -3.39 -37.74 3.07
C LEU A 443 -4.40 -37.55 4.20
N GLN A 444 -4.32 -36.46 4.92
CA GLN A 444 -5.27 -36.07 5.95
C GLN A 444 -6.71 -35.99 5.40
N HIS A 445 -6.85 -35.30 4.27
CA HIS A 445 -8.17 -35.20 3.63
C HIS A 445 -8.74 -36.54 3.20
N ARG A 446 -7.90 -37.46 2.69
CA ARG A 446 -8.34 -38.83 2.34
C ARG A 446 -8.76 -39.61 3.58
N LYS A 447 -8.00 -39.54 4.68
CA LYS A 447 -8.34 -40.21 5.94
C LYS A 447 -9.66 -39.71 6.53
N LEU A 448 -10.00 -38.44 6.38
CA LEU A 448 -11.26 -37.87 6.83
C LEU A 448 -12.43 -38.16 5.86
N ALA A 449 -12.16 -38.62 4.65
CA ALA A 449 -13.16 -38.98 3.64
C ALA A 449 -13.50 -40.49 3.64
N ALA A 450 -12.63 -41.33 4.21
CA ALA A 450 -12.84 -42.75 4.47
C ALA A 450 -13.52 -42.95 5.82
#